data_cd358b00682bf72f65af1bb9bdb88c5c
#
_entry.id   cd358b00682bf72f65af1bb9bdb88c5c
#
_cell.length_a   1.000
_cell.length_b   1.000
_cell.length_c   1.000
_cell.angle_alpha   90.00
_cell.angle_beta   90.00
_cell.angle_gamma   90.00
#
_symmetry.space_group_name_H-M   'P 1'
#
loop_
_entity.id
_entity.type
_entity.pdbx_description
1 polymer ?
#
loop_
_entity_poly.entity_id
_entity_poly.type
_entity_poly.pdbx_seq_one_letter_code
_entity_poly.pdbx_strand_id
1 'polypeptide(L)' 'MKTIEVFKTNVLNKNAAKVILEEIGMHQPEYKCNFDLEDCDKVLRIENTSGRVNAKLIFEILEKNNYQGAILE' A
#
# COMPACT_ATOMS: atom_id res chain seq x y z
N MET A 1 -6.93 -17.87 -3.98
CA MET A 1 -8.02 -16.91 -3.76
C MET A 1 -7.49 -15.49 -3.80
N LYS A 2 -8.14 -14.65 -4.55
CA LYS A 2 -7.71 -13.27 -4.72
C LYS A 2 -8.27 -12.38 -3.62
N THR A 3 -7.43 -11.51 -3.06
CA THR A 3 -7.85 -10.54 -2.05
C THR A 3 -7.38 -9.15 -2.48
N ILE A 4 -8.24 -8.16 -2.30
CA ILE A 4 -7.89 -6.76 -2.54
C ILE A 4 -8.11 -6.01 -1.24
N GLU A 5 -7.06 -5.27 -0.80
CA GLU A 5 -7.16 -4.39 0.34
C GLU A 5 -6.89 -2.97 -0.10
N VAL A 6 -7.64 -2.05 0.45
CA VAL A 6 -7.53 -0.63 0.14
C VAL A 6 -7.18 0.11 1.43
N PHE A 7 -6.11 0.91 1.37
CA PHE A 7 -5.61 1.64 2.52
C PHE A 7 -5.73 3.13 2.28
N LYS A 8 -6.20 3.83 3.28
CA LYS A 8 -6.13 5.27 3.35
C LYS A 8 -4.75 5.64 3.88
N THR A 9 -4.08 6.62 3.25
CA THR A 9 -2.73 7.02 3.67
C THR A 9 -2.61 8.54 3.71
N ASN A 10 -1.46 9.02 4.19
CA ASN A 10 -1.11 10.42 4.12
C ASN A 10 0.08 10.68 3.19
N VAL A 11 0.31 9.80 2.23
CA VAL A 11 1.37 9.97 1.23
C VAL A 11 0.93 11.04 0.24
N LEU A 12 1.76 12.08 0.06
CA LEU A 12 1.39 13.25 -0.73
C LEU A 12 2.11 13.39 -2.06
N ASN A 13 3.25 12.71 -2.26
CA ASN A 13 4.01 12.92 -3.48
C ASN A 13 4.34 11.60 -4.17
N LYS A 14 4.55 11.70 -5.49
CA LYS A 14 4.77 10.52 -6.33
C LYS A 14 6.08 9.82 -6.03
N ASN A 15 7.12 10.55 -5.63
CA ASN A 15 8.40 9.94 -5.32
C ASN A 15 8.30 9.05 -4.08
N ALA A 16 7.63 9.51 -3.04
CA ALA A 16 7.42 8.71 -1.85
C ALA A 16 6.56 7.49 -2.17
N ALA A 17 5.50 7.67 -2.97
CA ALA A 17 4.65 6.57 -3.38
C ALA A 17 5.45 5.49 -4.12
N LYS A 18 6.34 5.90 -5.02
CA LYS A 18 7.17 4.98 -5.78
C LYS A 18 8.10 4.17 -4.87
N VAL A 19 8.72 4.83 -3.90
CA VAL A 19 9.60 4.14 -2.94
C VAL A 19 8.82 3.09 -2.16
N ILE A 20 7.63 3.45 -1.69
CA ILE A 20 6.79 2.54 -0.92
C ILE A 20 6.37 1.35 -1.77
N LEU A 21 5.94 1.58 -3.02
CA LEU A 21 5.55 0.51 -3.93
C LEU A 21 6.71 -0.44 -4.20
N GLU A 22 7.91 0.09 -4.41
CA GLU A 22 9.10 -0.72 -4.63
C GLU A 22 9.41 -1.59 -3.40
N GLU A 23 9.27 -1.02 -2.23
CA GLU A 23 9.54 -1.74 -0.99
C GLU A 23 8.55 -2.88 -0.78
N ILE A 24 7.26 -2.63 -1.04
CA ILE A 24 6.23 -3.67 -0.97
C ILE A 24 6.58 -4.79 -1.94
N GLY A 25 6.96 -4.46 -3.17
CA GLY A 25 7.32 -5.45 -4.18
C GLY A 25 8.53 -6.28 -3.80
N MET A 26 9.48 -5.72 -3.05
CA MET A 26 10.63 -6.46 -2.56
C MET A 26 10.24 -7.50 -1.52
N HIS A 27 9.28 -7.19 -0.67
CA HIS A 27 8.81 -8.12 0.36
C HIS A 27 7.81 -9.14 -0.18
N GLN A 28 6.94 -8.71 -1.10
CA GLN A 28 5.86 -9.54 -1.63
C GLN A 28 5.76 -9.34 -3.14
N PRO A 29 6.62 -10.04 -3.92
CA PRO A 29 6.68 -9.83 -5.37
C PRO A 29 5.36 -10.12 -6.10
N GLU A 30 4.49 -10.97 -5.55
CA GLU A 30 3.22 -11.30 -6.18
C GLU A 30 2.12 -10.27 -5.92
N TYR A 31 2.34 -9.31 -5.03
CA TYR A 31 1.36 -8.25 -4.77
C TYR A 31 1.33 -7.28 -5.94
N LYS A 32 0.14 -6.89 -6.35
CA LYS A 32 -0.05 -5.80 -7.33
C LYS A 32 -0.52 -4.59 -6.55
N CYS A 33 0.25 -3.52 -6.63
CA CYS A 33 0.02 -2.34 -5.81
C CYS A 33 -0.01 -1.08 -6.66
N ASN A 34 -0.87 -0.15 -6.31
CA ASN A 34 -0.82 1.18 -6.89
C ASN A 34 -1.37 2.21 -5.90
N PHE A 35 -0.97 3.46 -6.13
CA PHE A 35 -1.49 4.60 -5.37
C PHE A 35 -2.42 5.42 -6.23
N ASP A 36 -3.49 5.93 -5.63
CA ASP A 36 -4.33 6.97 -6.22
C ASP A 36 -4.15 8.21 -5.35
N LEU A 37 -3.21 9.07 -5.74
CA LEU A 37 -2.90 10.29 -4.98
C LEU A 37 -3.85 11.43 -5.30
N GLU A 38 -4.69 11.28 -6.31
CA GLU A 38 -5.72 12.27 -6.62
C GLU A 38 -6.93 12.11 -5.70
N ASP A 39 -7.12 10.93 -5.12
CA ASP A 39 -8.16 10.71 -4.15
C ASP A 39 -7.84 11.45 -2.86
N CYS A 40 -8.86 12.01 -2.20
CA CYS A 40 -8.65 12.75 -0.96
C CYS A 40 -8.09 11.89 0.16
N ASP A 41 -8.28 10.57 0.11
CA ASP A 41 -7.75 9.63 1.09
C ASP A 41 -6.36 9.11 0.73
N LYS A 42 -5.78 9.58 -0.37
CA LYS A 42 -4.46 9.13 -0.83
C LYS A 42 -4.37 7.61 -0.80
N VAL A 43 -5.21 6.98 -1.59
CA VAL A 43 -5.47 5.55 -1.50
C VAL A 43 -4.29 4.72 -1.99
N LEU A 44 -3.95 3.69 -1.21
CA LEU A 44 -3.04 2.62 -1.62
C LEU A 44 -3.86 1.35 -1.80
N ARG A 45 -3.88 0.82 -3.01
CA ARG A 45 -4.60 -0.40 -3.33
C ARG A 45 -3.62 -1.54 -3.52
N ILE A 46 -3.89 -2.67 -2.86
CA ILE A 46 -3.04 -3.85 -2.92
C ILE A 46 -3.88 -5.07 -3.25
N GLU A 47 -3.45 -5.81 -4.26
CA GLU A 47 -4.09 -7.04 -4.68
C GLU A 47 -3.11 -8.20 -4.53
N ASN A 48 -3.57 -9.29 -3.91
CA ASN A 48 -2.83 -10.54 -3.86
C ASN A 48 -3.68 -11.62 -4.51
N THR A 49 -3.18 -12.22 -5.59
CA THR A 49 -3.92 -13.24 -6.34
C THR A 49 -3.86 -14.61 -5.69
N SER A 50 -2.95 -14.82 -4.75
CA SER A 50 -2.71 -16.13 -4.15
C SER A 50 -2.97 -16.17 -2.65
N GLY A 51 -3.76 -15.25 -2.12
CA GLY A 51 -4.10 -15.28 -0.70
C GLY A 51 -4.43 -13.91 -0.15
N ARG A 52 -4.18 -13.74 1.14
CA ARG A 52 -4.49 -12.50 1.86
C ARG A 52 -3.40 -11.47 1.70
N VAL A 53 -3.76 -10.21 1.87
CA VAL A 53 -2.82 -9.12 1.97
C VAL A 53 -2.39 -8.98 3.43
N ASN A 54 -1.09 -8.93 3.68
CA ASN A 54 -0.55 -8.75 5.02
C ASN A 54 -0.58 -7.26 5.39
N ALA A 55 -1.65 -6.83 6.04
CA ALA A 55 -1.85 -5.43 6.39
C ALA A 55 -0.77 -4.93 7.36
N LYS A 56 -0.32 -5.77 8.28
CA LYS A 56 0.72 -5.39 9.24
C LYS A 56 2.00 -4.98 8.52
N LEU A 57 2.39 -5.75 7.50
CA LEU A 57 3.56 -5.42 6.69
C LEU A 57 3.41 -4.06 6.02
N ILE A 58 2.22 -3.78 5.49
CA ILE A 58 1.95 -2.51 4.82
C ILE A 58 2.07 -1.34 5.80
N PHE A 59 1.50 -1.49 6.99
CA PHE A 59 1.60 -0.45 8.02
C PHE A 59 3.05 -0.22 8.43
N GLU A 60 3.85 -1.29 8.57
CA GLU A 60 5.26 -1.18 8.92
C GLU A 60 6.05 -0.44 7.85
N ILE A 61 5.80 -0.73 6.58
CA ILE A 61 6.47 -0.04 5.48
C ILE A 61 6.12 1.45 5.46
N LEU A 62 4.84 1.78 5.65
CA LEU A 62 4.40 3.17 5.70
C LEU A 62 5.07 3.91 6.85
N GLU A 63 5.07 3.32 8.05
CA GLU A 63 5.65 3.94 9.25
C GLU A 63 7.16 4.14 9.11
N LYS A 64 7.85 3.17 8.53
CA LYS A 64 9.29 3.25 8.28
C LYS A 64 9.63 4.45 7.40
N ASN A 65 8.73 4.81 6.51
CA ASN A 65 8.89 5.95 5.61
C ASN A 65 8.25 7.23 6.13
N ASN A 66 7.88 7.24 7.41
CA ASN A 66 7.28 8.39 8.12
C ASN A 66 5.88 8.73 7.62
N TYR A 67 5.14 7.74 7.16
CA TYR A 67 3.75 7.89 6.77
C TYR A 67 2.85 7.02 7.63
N GLN A 68 1.56 7.23 7.50
CA GLN A 68 0.56 6.47 8.23
C GLN A 68 -0.49 5.92 7.28
N GLY A 69 -1.11 4.82 7.68
CA GLY A 69 -2.19 4.24 6.91
C GLY A 69 -3.21 3.56 7.79
N ALA A 70 -4.39 3.37 7.23
CA ALA A 70 -5.48 2.64 7.86
C ALA A 70 -6.26 1.93 6.77
N ILE A 71 -6.91 0.83 7.13
CA ILE A 71 -7.78 0.14 6.17
C ILE A 71 -8.97 1.03 5.88
N LEU A 72 -9.25 1.24 4.60
CA LEU A 72 -10.37 2.05 4.16
C LEU A 72 -11.61 1.16 4.11
N GLU A 73 -12.58 1.51 4.91
CA GLU A 73 -13.84 0.75 4.97
C GLU A 73 -14.96 1.44 4.25
#